data_2431ee6451c4afe03b894b644622d638
#
_entry.id   2431ee6451c4afe03b894b644622d638
#
_cell.length_a   1.000
_cell.length_b   1.000
_cell.length_c   1.000
_cell.angle_alpha   90.00
_cell.angle_beta   90.00
_cell.angle_gamma   90.00
#
_symmetry.space_group_name_H-M   'P 1'
#
loop_
_entity.id
_entity.type
_entity.pdbx_description
1 polymer ?
#
loop_
_entity_poly.entity_id
_entity_poly.type
_entity_poly.pdbx_seq_one_letter_code
_entity_poly.pdbx_strand_id
1 'polypeptide(L)'
;MDHLLYQTHFGLSQAPFNITPDPSFLYLSASHREGLAQLSYGIRARKGFVVLTGEVGTGKTTLIHALLNDLNGSAQTALIFSTIVSPADLLRSVCEEFGLVEPKRPLEDIHDYLVSLNEFLLESYRKGDNCALIIDESQNLSAEVLESIRLLSNFETSKDKLLQILLVGQPELAVRLNSPELRQLKQRVMLRHHLRVLSLQECCEYVSNRLKVAGADRTIFTPSSLESVYSYSGGIPRVVNVLCDNALLTGYALGKTEIDTEIIREVAEDLNITTNVEARRLRPIRQVIHSPNNVGNGLIQPFSGPAEGLSGITRLEPKPITLKPIPKTIPPATFVPRSFLDALVGALTNAMGPMAKIVVRDQIRSLGESSERFPHAKVDMLLDSVSREILDEGMRARFREQMFEQVRTLQAS
;
A
#
# COMPACT_ATOMS: atom_id res chain seq x y z
N MET A 1 22.19 -18.09 -9.37
CA MET A 1 23.33 -17.90 -10.29
C MET A 1 22.95 -17.41 -11.67
N ASP A 2 21.65 -17.35 -12.01
CA ASP A 2 21.19 -17.06 -13.39
C ASP A 2 21.02 -15.56 -13.73
N HIS A 3 21.10 -14.65 -12.76
CA HIS A 3 21.02 -13.21 -13.01
C HIS A 3 22.20 -12.62 -13.83
N LEU A 4 23.31 -13.34 -13.94
CA LEU A 4 24.49 -12.89 -14.70
C LEU A 4 24.39 -13.13 -16.22
N LEU A 5 23.51 -14.02 -16.69
CA LEU A 5 23.51 -14.47 -18.10
C LEU A 5 22.99 -13.40 -19.07
N TYR A 6 21.82 -12.79 -18.82
CA TYR A 6 21.33 -11.75 -19.71
C TYR A 6 22.12 -10.44 -19.61
N GLN A 7 22.70 -10.14 -18.43
CA GLN A 7 23.55 -8.97 -18.25
C GLN A 7 24.76 -9.04 -19.18
N THR A 8 25.48 -10.16 -19.19
CA THR A 8 26.62 -10.37 -20.09
C THR A 8 26.21 -10.29 -21.55
N HIS A 9 25.05 -10.86 -21.93
CA HIS A 9 24.54 -10.85 -23.29
C HIS A 9 24.27 -9.44 -23.81
N PHE A 10 23.69 -8.57 -22.95
CA PHE A 10 23.38 -7.18 -23.32
C PHE A 10 24.50 -6.20 -22.98
N GLY A 11 25.65 -6.66 -22.45
CA GLY A 11 26.76 -5.79 -22.05
C GLY A 11 26.49 -4.96 -20.81
N LEU A 12 25.65 -5.46 -19.87
CA LEU A 12 25.26 -4.76 -18.66
C LEU A 12 26.16 -5.17 -17.49
N SER A 13 26.58 -4.21 -16.68
CA SER A 13 27.35 -4.43 -15.45
C SER A 13 26.50 -4.84 -14.26
N GLN A 14 25.19 -4.54 -14.29
CA GLN A 14 24.22 -4.83 -13.22
C GLN A 14 22.80 -4.91 -13.79
N ALA A 15 21.88 -5.48 -13.01
CA ALA A 15 20.47 -5.61 -13.42
C ALA A 15 19.78 -4.22 -13.42
N PRO A 16 19.29 -3.73 -14.59
CA PRO A 16 18.75 -2.38 -14.68
C PRO A 16 17.36 -2.21 -14.07
N PHE A 17 16.57 -3.28 -13.97
CA PHE A 17 15.15 -3.20 -13.64
C PHE A 17 14.77 -3.91 -12.32
N ASN A 18 15.71 -4.01 -11.38
CA ASN A 18 15.43 -4.52 -10.05
C ASN A 18 14.26 -3.78 -9.40
N ILE A 19 13.40 -4.55 -8.71
CA ILE A 19 12.23 -4.01 -7.98
C ILE A 19 12.68 -3.37 -6.66
N THR A 20 13.78 -3.87 -6.05
CA THR A 20 14.35 -3.30 -4.83
C THR A 20 14.86 -1.87 -5.13
N PRO A 21 14.47 -0.89 -4.31
CA PRO A 21 14.96 0.48 -4.48
C PRO A 21 16.48 0.54 -4.38
N ASP A 22 17.11 1.07 -5.42
CA ASP A 22 18.54 1.37 -5.46
C ASP A 22 18.70 2.86 -5.78
N PRO A 23 19.33 3.65 -4.91
CA PRO A 23 19.54 5.08 -5.11
C PRO A 23 20.31 5.43 -6.40
N SER A 24 21.18 4.54 -6.89
CA SER A 24 21.95 4.75 -8.13
C SER A 24 21.05 4.83 -9.37
N PHE A 25 19.89 4.17 -9.33
CA PHE A 25 18.88 4.14 -10.39
C PHE A 25 17.77 5.19 -10.20
N LEU A 26 17.96 6.15 -9.33
CA LEU A 26 16.94 7.18 -9.06
C LEU A 26 16.70 8.03 -10.31
N TYR A 27 15.48 7.98 -10.82
CA TYR A 27 14.98 8.87 -11.86
C TYR A 27 13.81 9.68 -11.32
N LEU A 28 13.98 10.99 -11.28
CA LEU A 28 12.93 11.90 -10.85
C LEU A 28 12.23 12.49 -12.08
N SER A 29 11.01 12.06 -12.36
CA SER A 29 10.14 12.70 -13.37
C SER A 29 9.78 14.14 -12.96
N ALA A 30 9.13 14.89 -13.84
CA ALA A 30 8.67 16.24 -13.52
C ALA A 30 7.78 16.24 -12.26
N SER A 31 6.86 15.26 -12.14
CA SER A 31 5.99 15.12 -10.96
C SER A 31 6.77 14.76 -9.70
N HIS A 32 7.82 13.93 -9.79
CA HIS A 32 8.67 13.62 -8.64
C HIS A 32 9.45 14.84 -8.16
N ARG A 33 10.03 15.63 -9.08
CA ARG A 33 10.77 16.87 -8.71
C ARG A 33 9.85 17.90 -8.06
N GLU A 34 8.67 18.10 -8.61
CA GLU A 34 7.65 18.98 -8.04
C GLU A 34 7.23 18.50 -6.64
N GLY A 35 6.95 17.19 -6.50
CA GLY A 35 6.59 16.57 -5.22
C GLY A 35 7.69 16.76 -4.19
N LEU A 36 8.93 16.44 -4.52
CA LEU A 36 10.08 16.60 -3.61
C LEU A 36 10.21 18.06 -3.14
N ALA A 37 10.11 19.02 -4.05
CA ALA A 37 10.19 20.44 -3.70
C ALA A 37 9.05 20.87 -2.76
N GLN A 38 7.81 20.42 -3.01
CA GLN A 38 6.65 20.73 -2.16
C GLN A 38 6.77 20.09 -0.78
N LEU A 39 7.21 18.83 -0.70
CA LEU A 39 7.39 18.11 0.56
C LEU A 39 8.51 18.74 1.40
N SER A 40 9.66 18.99 0.79
CA SER A 40 10.80 19.66 1.44
C SER A 40 10.41 21.05 1.94
N TYR A 41 9.74 21.86 1.11
CA TYR A 41 9.21 23.16 1.53
C TYR A 41 8.24 23.04 2.70
N GLY A 42 7.29 22.08 2.64
CA GLY A 42 6.29 21.88 3.69
C GLY A 42 6.92 21.61 5.05
N ILE A 43 7.96 20.79 5.08
CA ILE A 43 8.70 20.46 6.30
C ILE A 43 9.56 21.64 6.75
N ARG A 44 10.39 22.22 5.88
CA ARG A 44 11.30 23.32 6.23
C ARG A 44 10.56 24.58 6.66
N ALA A 45 9.42 24.88 6.03
CA ALA A 45 8.57 26.04 6.34
C ALA A 45 7.52 25.78 7.43
N ARG A 46 7.63 24.68 8.19
CA ARG A 46 6.81 24.32 9.35
C ARG A 46 5.30 24.38 9.06
N LYS A 47 4.86 23.83 7.90
CA LYS A 47 3.46 23.88 7.45
C LYS A 47 2.52 22.92 8.17
N GLY A 48 3.03 22.05 9.04
CA GLY A 48 2.23 21.06 9.75
C GLY A 48 1.90 19.85 8.89
N PHE A 49 0.67 19.75 8.35
CA PHE A 49 0.26 18.59 7.56
C PHE A 49 0.55 18.72 6.08
N VAL A 50 1.20 17.68 5.54
CA VAL A 50 1.45 17.50 4.10
C VAL A 50 0.91 16.12 3.69
N VAL A 51 0.33 16.01 2.50
CA VAL A 51 -0.21 14.74 1.97
C VAL A 51 0.41 14.44 0.61
N LEU A 52 0.97 13.27 0.47
CA LEU A 52 1.45 12.70 -0.79
C LEU A 52 0.57 11.52 -1.18
N THR A 53 -0.03 11.56 -2.36
CA THR A 53 -0.78 10.43 -2.91
C THR A 53 -0.23 10.01 -4.26
N GLY A 54 -0.55 8.80 -4.69
CA GLY A 54 -0.19 8.28 -6.02
C GLY A 54 -0.52 6.81 -6.14
N GLU A 55 -0.68 6.32 -7.36
CA GLU A 55 -0.96 4.93 -7.64
C GLU A 55 0.12 3.98 -7.08
N VAL A 56 -0.23 2.70 -6.91
CA VAL A 56 0.73 1.67 -6.50
C VAL A 56 1.86 1.58 -7.53
N GLY A 57 3.11 1.59 -7.06
CA GLY A 57 4.27 1.46 -7.95
C GLY A 57 4.70 2.74 -8.67
N THR A 58 4.13 3.91 -8.35
CA THR A 58 4.54 5.21 -8.92
C THR A 58 5.85 5.76 -8.34
N GLY A 59 6.39 5.16 -7.28
CA GLY A 59 7.65 5.61 -6.67
C GLY A 59 7.48 6.49 -5.44
N LYS A 60 6.34 6.43 -4.72
CA LYS A 60 6.13 7.18 -3.47
C LYS A 60 7.22 6.93 -2.44
N THR A 61 7.53 5.67 -2.16
CA THR A 61 8.59 5.30 -1.20
C THR A 61 9.97 5.76 -1.67
N THR A 62 10.22 5.72 -2.98
CA THR A 62 11.45 6.28 -3.57
C THR A 62 11.55 7.79 -3.33
N LEU A 63 10.43 8.50 -3.47
CA LEU A 63 10.36 9.94 -3.19
C LEU A 63 10.55 10.24 -1.70
N ILE A 64 10.03 9.40 -0.79
CA ILE A 64 10.31 9.51 0.66
C ILE A 64 11.81 9.39 0.92
N HIS A 65 12.48 8.39 0.35
CA HIS A 65 13.94 8.25 0.53
C HIS A 65 14.73 9.46 -0.03
N ALA A 66 14.31 9.98 -1.18
CA ALA A 66 14.91 11.21 -1.73
C ALA A 66 14.69 12.41 -0.80
N LEU A 67 13.50 12.53 -0.21
CA LEU A 67 13.16 13.57 0.77
C LEU A 67 14.00 13.43 2.05
N LEU A 68 14.15 12.22 2.59
CA LEU A 68 14.98 11.97 3.78
C LEU A 68 16.44 12.37 3.54
N ASN A 69 16.98 12.08 2.36
CA ASN A 69 18.32 12.50 1.97
C ASN A 69 18.43 14.02 1.85
N ASP A 70 17.41 14.71 1.30
CA ASP A 70 17.37 16.17 1.21
C ASP A 70 17.26 16.86 2.59
N LEU A 71 16.56 16.21 3.52
CA LEU A 71 16.37 16.69 4.89
C LEU A 71 17.54 16.35 5.84
N ASN A 72 18.45 15.49 5.43
CA ASN A 72 19.56 15.05 6.27
C ASN A 72 20.36 16.24 6.84
N GLY A 73 20.52 16.24 8.16
CA GLY A 73 21.18 17.34 8.90
C GLY A 73 20.33 18.61 9.07
N SER A 74 19.09 18.67 8.55
CA SER A 74 18.20 19.84 8.69
C SER A 74 16.87 19.53 9.39
N ALA A 75 16.57 18.26 9.63
CA ALA A 75 15.39 17.82 10.36
C ALA A 75 15.63 16.47 11.05
N GLN A 76 15.03 16.29 12.22
CA GLN A 76 14.87 14.99 12.87
C GLN A 76 13.66 14.29 12.23
N THR A 77 13.82 13.05 11.78
CA THR A 77 12.79 12.36 11.04
C THR A 77 12.41 11.03 11.70
N ALA A 78 11.12 10.77 11.81
CA ALA A 78 10.54 9.48 12.18
C ALA A 78 9.78 8.91 10.98
N LEU A 79 10.04 7.65 10.59
CA LEU A 79 9.43 7.01 9.44
C LEU A 79 8.69 5.74 9.86
N ILE A 80 7.38 5.72 9.65
CA ILE A 80 6.51 4.61 10.03
C ILE A 80 5.95 3.94 8.77
N PHE A 81 6.22 2.64 8.61
CA PHE A 81 5.71 1.80 7.52
C PHE A 81 4.53 0.94 7.93
N SER A 82 4.36 0.65 9.22
CA SER A 82 3.28 -0.22 9.70
C SER A 82 2.05 0.60 10.04
N THR A 83 0.94 0.32 9.37
CA THR A 83 -0.30 1.09 9.47
C THR A 83 -1.47 0.34 10.11
N ILE A 84 -1.24 -0.92 10.52
CA ILE A 84 -2.23 -1.71 11.28
C ILE A 84 -1.85 -1.61 12.76
N VAL A 85 -2.11 -0.46 13.36
CA VAL A 85 -1.71 -0.13 14.72
C VAL A 85 -2.87 0.51 15.48
N SER A 86 -2.86 0.38 16.80
CA SER A 86 -3.71 1.18 17.68
C SER A 86 -3.13 2.60 17.83
N PRO A 87 -3.91 3.59 18.31
CA PRO A 87 -3.39 4.91 18.65
C PRO A 87 -2.20 4.88 19.61
N ALA A 88 -2.22 3.99 20.59
CA ALA A 88 -1.13 3.82 21.56
C ALA A 88 0.13 3.25 20.91
N ASP A 89 -0.03 2.25 20.03
CA ASP A 89 1.10 1.66 19.30
C ASP A 89 1.74 2.65 18.32
N LEU A 90 0.92 3.48 17.67
CA LEU A 90 1.43 4.55 16.82
C LEU A 90 2.31 5.52 17.63
N LEU A 91 1.81 6.01 18.78
CA LEU A 91 2.55 6.95 19.62
C LEU A 91 3.86 6.34 20.13
N ARG A 92 3.83 5.06 20.52
CA ARG A 92 5.02 4.30 20.88
C ARG A 92 6.02 4.28 19.74
N SER A 93 5.59 3.87 18.54
CA SER A 93 6.45 3.81 17.36
C SER A 93 7.05 5.18 17.01
N VAL A 94 6.28 6.26 17.14
CA VAL A 94 6.78 7.62 16.94
C VAL A 94 7.91 7.95 17.93
N CYS A 95 7.74 7.62 19.20
CA CYS A 95 8.76 7.85 20.22
C CYS A 95 10.00 6.97 20.04
N GLU A 96 9.82 5.70 19.62
CA GLU A 96 10.92 4.79 19.30
C GLU A 96 11.72 5.29 18.10
N GLU A 97 11.06 5.75 17.04
CA GLU A 97 11.72 6.28 15.83
C GLU A 97 12.49 7.59 16.10
N PHE A 98 12.01 8.44 17.01
CA PHE A 98 12.77 9.61 17.45
C PHE A 98 13.84 9.28 18.50
N GLY A 99 13.98 8.01 18.91
CA GLY A 99 14.98 7.58 19.89
C GLY A 99 14.68 8.00 21.34
N LEU A 100 13.41 8.28 21.68
CA LEU A 100 13.00 8.76 23.01
C LEU A 100 12.78 7.59 23.99
N VAL A 101 12.55 6.40 23.48
CA VAL A 101 12.23 5.20 24.27
C VAL A 101 13.00 4.01 23.70
N GLU A 102 13.55 3.20 24.59
CA GLU A 102 14.15 1.92 24.19
C GLU A 102 13.03 0.91 23.90
N PRO A 103 13.08 0.16 22.76
CA PRO A 103 12.08 -0.85 22.42
C PRO A 103 11.88 -1.94 23.49
N LYS A 104 12.92 -2.19 24.32
CA LYS A 104 12.90 -3.17 25.41
C LYS A 104 12.40 -2.63 26.74
N ARG A 105 12.19 -1.32 26.85
CA ARG A 105 11.70 -0.63 28.06
C ARG A 105 10.62 0.38 27.68
N PRO A 106 9.42 -0.09 27.29
CA PRO A 106 8.32 0.82 26.99
C PRO A 106 7.93 1.60 28.25
N LEU A 107 7.45 2.83 28.04
CA LEU A 107 6.82 3.60 29.10
C LEU A 107 5.48 2.94 29.49
N GLU A 108 5.07 3.09 30.74
CA GLU A 108 3.89 2.40 31.25
C GLU A 108 2.58 3.09 30.82
N ASP A 109 2.59 4.43 30.67
CA ASP A 109 1.40 5.23 30.34
C ASP A 109 1.57 5.98 29.01
N ILE A 110 0.46 6.13 28.28
CA ILE A 110 0.36 6.98 27.07
C ILE A 110 0.73 8.42 27.38
N HIS A 111 0.40 8.90 28.57
CA HIS A 111 0.75 10.25 29.02
C HIS A 111 2.27 10.48 29.00
N ASP A 112 3.05 9.52 29.49
CA ASP A 112 4.51 9.62 29.56
C ASP A 112 5.13 9.71 28.14
N TYR A 113 4.56 8.98 27.16
CA TYR A 113 4.96 9.12 25.75
C TYR A 113 4.68 10.53 25.20
N LEU A 114 3.51 11.11 25.54
CA LEU A 114 3.16 12.45 25.08
C LEU A 114 4.05 13.52 25.72
N VAL A 115 4.38 13.39 27.01
CA VAL A 115 5.29 14.29 27.73
C VAL A 115 6.69 14.22 27.11
N SER A 116 7.24 13.00 26.97
CA SER A 116 8.55 12.78 26.38
C SER A 116 8.65 13.35 24.95
N LEU A 117 7.63 13.11 24.12
CA LEU A 117 7.57 13.66 22.75
C LEU A 117 7.52 15.20 22.77
N ASN A 118 6.70 15.80 23.64
CA ASN A 118 6.59 17.25 23.74
C ASN A 118 7.90 17.91 24.17
N GLU A 119 8.58 17.35 25.16
CA GLU A 119 9.88 17.84 25.62
C GLU A 119 10.93 17.79 24.51
N PHE A 120 11.01 16.67 23.79
CA PHE A 120 11.88 16.50 22.64
C PHE A 120 11.60 17.52 21.54
N LEU A 121 10.33 17.71 21.17
CA LEU A 121 9.93 18.64 20.12
C LEU A 121 10.29 20.09 20.49
N LEU A 122 10.08 20.49 21.77
CA LEU A 122 10.45 21.80 22.27
C LEU A 122 11.96 22.00 22.31
N GLU A 123 12.73 20.98 22.69
CA GLU A 123 14.19 21.05 22.69
C GLU A 123 14.75 21.17 21.26
N SER A 124 14.24 20.35 20.32
CA SER A 124 14.59 20.44 18.91
C SER A 124 14.28 21.83 18.32
N TYR A 125 13.10 22.37 18.66
CA TYR A 125 12.73 23.72 18.24
C TYR A 125 13.69 24.80 18.78
N ARG A 126 14.13 24.71 20.04
CA ARG A 126 15.11 25.63 20.65
C ARG A 126 16.47 25.56 19.95
N LYS A 127 16.86 24.39 19.44
CA LYS A 127 18.08 24.17 18.64
C LYS A 127 17.93 24.67 17.19
N GLY A 128 16.73 25.03 16.77
CA GLY A 128 16.43 25.43 15.39
C GLY A 128 16.09 24.25 14.46
N ASP A 129 16.09 23.03 14.98
CA ASP A 129 15.82 21.83 14.21
C ASP A 129 14.30 21.69 13.90
N ASN A 130 14.00 21.06 12.78
CA ASN A 130 12.65 20.61 12.46
C ASN A 130 12.47 19.15 12.88
N CYS A 131 11.22 18.77 13.21
CA CYS A 131 10.85 17.39 13.43
C CYS A 131 9.76 16.99 12.40
N ALA A 132 9.96 15.87 11.72
CA ALA A 132 9.04 15.37 10.70
C ALA A 132 8.67 13.92 10.97
N LEU A 133 7.37 13.64 11.07
CA LEU A 133 6.79 12.31 11.11
C LEU A 133 6.26 11.95 9.73
N ILE A 134 6.79 10.90 9.15
CA ILE A 134 6.40 10.39 7.84
C ILE A 134 5.69 9.06 8.05
N ILE A 135 4.48 8.93 7.54
CA ILE A 135 3.68 7.70 7.64
C ILE A 135 3.33 7.22 6.24
N ASP A 136 3.95 6.11 5.82
CA ASP A 136 3.65 5.49 4.53
C ASP A 136 2.43 4.56 4.63
N GLU A 137 1.82 4.22 3.50
CA GLU A 137 0.61 3.41 3.38
C GLU A 137 -0.57 3.92 4.25
N SER A 138 -0.67 5.24 4.45
CA SER A 138 -1.64 5.89 5.35
C SER A 138 -3.10 5.62 4.99
N GLN A 139 -3.43 5.12 3.79
CA GLN A 139 -4.79 4.70 3.46
C GLN A 139 -5.28 3.51 4.31
N ASN A 140 -4.38 2.76 4.95
CA ASN A 140 -4.72 1.62 5.81
C ASN A 140 -5.00 2.02 7.27
N LEU A 141 -4.70 3.26 7.68
CA LEU A 141 -4.93 3.75 9.04
C LEU A 141 -6.42 3.78 9.36
N SER A 142 -6.81 3.42 10.57
CA SER A 142 -8.19 3.59 11.04
C SER A 142 -8.54 5.09 11.20
N ALA A 143 -9.83 5.42 11.26
CA ALA A 143 -10.26 6.81 11.53
C ALA A 143 -9.78 7.29 12.91
N GLU A 144 -9.75 6.39 13.88
CA GLU A 144 -9.27 6.66 15.24
C GLU A 144 -7.77 7.02 15.26
N VAL A 145 -6.96 6.27 14.51
CA VAL A 145 -5.52 6.56 14.38
C VAL A 145 -5.29 7.88 13.63
N LEU A 146 -6.05 8.17 12.58
CA LEU A 146 -5.97 9.46 11.87
C LEU A 146 -6.36 10.63 12.77
N GLU A 147 -7.34 10.43 13.67
CA GLU A 147 -7.71 11.44 14.66
C GLU A 147 -6.60 11.63 15.71
N SER A 148 -5.94 10.57 16.14
CA SER A 148 -4.79 10.65 17.05
C SER A 148 -3.61 11.40 16.40
N ILE A 149 -3.34 11.16 15.12
CA ILE A 149 -2.36 11.92 14.35
C ILE A 149 -2.74 13.40 14.29
N ARG A 150 -4.04 13.71 14.12
CA ARG A 150 -4.52 15.10 14.18
C ARG A 150 -4.22 15.74 15.54
N LEU A 151 -4.37 15.00 16.64
CA LEU A 151 -4.04 15.50 17.97
C LEU A 151 -2.54 15.78 18.14
N LEU A 152 -1.66 14.95 17.58
CA LEU A 152 -0.21 15.20 17.57
C LEU A 152 0.16 16.54 16.89
N SER A 153 -0.64 17.00 15.93
CA SER A 153 -0.42 18.31 15.31
C SER A 153 -0.74 19.51 16.22
N ASN A 154 -1.24 19.29 17.42
CA ASN A 154 -1.45 20.34 18.43
C ASN A 154 -0.14 20.71 19.15
N PHE A 155 0.95 19.96 18.95
CA PHE A 155 2.27 20.39 19.39
C PHE A 155 2.70 21.62 18.59
N GLU A 156 2.49 22.79 19.17
CA GLU A 156 2.77 24.07 18.52
C GLU A 156 3.20 25.13 19.56
N THR A 157 3.93 26.11 19.08
CA THR A 157 4.17 27.35 19.79
C THR A 157 3.16 28.42 19.35
N SER A 158 3.25 29.62 19.86
CA SER A 158 2.44 30.76 19.38
C SER A 158 2.71 31.13 17.90
N LYS A 159 3.77 30.60 17.28
CA LYS A 159 4.20 30.96 15.93
C LYS A 159 4.30 29.79 14.97
N ASP A 160 4.74 28.63 15.45
CA ASP A 160 5.14 27.52 14.60
C ASP A 160 4.60 26.17 15.07
N LYS A 161 4.37 25.27 14.12
CA LYS A 161 4.14 23.84 14.40
C LYS A 161 5.47 23.19 14.76
N LEU A 162 5.50 22.45 15.87
CA LEU A 162 6.69 21.72 16.33
C LEU A 162 6.91 20.42 15.55
N LEU A 163 5.83 19.74 15.16
CA LEU A 163 5.87 18.50 14.42
C LEU A 163 5.25 18.67 13.03
N GLN A 164 6.00 18.31 11.98
CA GLN A 164 5.53 18.24 10.62
C GLN A 164 5.07 16.82 10.32
N ILE A 165 3.88 16.64 9.76
CA ILE A 165 3.31 15.31 9.52
C ILE A 165 3.08 15.12 8.03
N LEU A 166 3.78 14.15 7.45
CA LEU A 166 3.62 13.74 6.06
C LEU A 166 2.85 12.41 6.00
N LEU A 167 1.62 12.46 5.49
CA LEU A 167 0.83 11.28 5.19
C LEU A 167 1.06 10.88 3.74
N VAL A 168 1.55 9.67 3.53
CA VAL A 168 1.79 9.11 2.19
C VAL A 168 0.87 7.92 1.98
N GLY A 169 0.27 7.83 0.79
CA GLY A 169 -0.65 6.73 0.53
C GLY A 169 -1.13 6.65 -0.92
N GLN A 170 -2.05 5.71 -1.13
CA GLN A 170 -2.73 5.51 -2.40
C GLN A 170 -3.83 6.56 -2.60
N PRO A 171 -4.44 6.68 -3.81
CA PRO A 171 -5.51 7.66 -4.06
C PRO A 171 -6.69 7.56 -3.09
N GLU A 172 -6.92 6.37 -2.51
CA GLU A 172 -7.93 6.10 -1.50
C GLU A 172 -7.74 6.96 -0.25
N LEU A 173 -6.49 7.31 0.10
CA LEU A 173 -6.21 8.24 1.20
C LEU A 173 -6.88 9.60 0.95
N ALA A 174 -6.79 10.13 -0.27
CA ALA A 174 -7.42 11.40 -0.62
C ALA A 174 -8.95 11.32 -0.53
N VAL A 175 -9.54 10.19 -0.93
CA VAL A 175 -10.99 9.94 -0.81
C VAL A 175 -11.38 9.91 0.67
N ARG A 176 -10.66 9.17 1.50
CA ARG A 176 -10.91 9.07 2.94
C ARG A 176 -10.79 10.41 3.65
N LEU A 177 -9.75 11.18 3.37
CA LEU A 177 -9.58 12.53 3.93
C LEU A 177 -10.72 13.50 3.56
N ASN A 178 -11.50 13.19 2.53
CA ASN A 178 -12.69 13.95 2.16
C ASN A 178 -13.97 13.49 2.88
N SER A 179 -13.92 12.41 3.68
CA SER A 179 -15.07 11.95 4.45
C SER A 179 -15.49 12.97 5.54
N PRO A 180 -16.77 13.00 5.93
CA PRO A 180 -17.26 13.89 6.98
C PRO A 180 -16.54 13.66 8.32
N GLU A 181 -16.18 12.43 8.64
CA GLU A 181 -15.51 12.01 9.86
C GLU A 181 -14.12 12.66 10.01
N LEU A 182 -13.40 12.87 8.91
CA LEU A 182 -12.05 13.42 8.90
C LEU A 182 -12.01 14.91 8.51
N ARG A 183 -13.16 15.61 8.59
CA ARG A 183 -13.27 17.04 8.22
C ARG A 183 -12.24 17.91 8.96
N GLN A 184 -12.02 17.66 10.24
CA GLN A 184 -11.06 18.44 11.05
C GLN A 184 -9.62 18.21 10.61
N LEU A 185 -9.24 16.96 10.30
CA LEU A 185 -7.92 16.62 9.77
C LEU A 185 -7.72 17.26 8.39
N LYS A 186 -8.74 17.17 7.52
CA LYS A 186 -8.71 17.77 6.17
C LYS A 186 -8.40 19.28 6.22
N GLN A 187 -8.96 20.01 7.20
CA GLN A 187 -8.74 21.46 7.34
C GLN A 187 -7.31 21.81 7.77
N ARG A 188 -6.56 20.86 8.33
CA ARG A 188 -5.16 21.05 8.74
C ARG A 188 -4.15 20.72 7.63
N VAL A 189 -4.58 20.07 6.56
CA VAL A 189 -3.71 19.74 5.43
C VAL A 189 -3.41 20.99 4.62
N MET A 190 -2.17 21.47 4.70
CA MET A 190 -1.73 22.69 4.04
C MET A 190 -1.20 22.44 2.61
N LEU A 191 -0.57 21.30 2.37
CA LEU A 191 -0.01 20.95 1.07
C LEU A 191 -0.47 19.55 0.67
N ARG A 192 -0.78 19.38 -0.63
CA ARG A 192 -1.16 18.11 -1.22
C ARG A 192 -0.46 17.95 -2.55
N HIS A 193 0.23 16.84 -2.71
CA HIS A 193 0.80 16.46 -3.99
C HIS A 193 0.25 15.09 -4.42
N HIS A 194 -0.11 14.97 -5.69
CA HIS A 194 -0.48 13.70 -6.28
C HIS A 194 0.58 13.30 -7.30
N LEU A 195 1.32 12.23 -6.99
CA LEU A 195 2.37 11.71 -7.83
C LEU A 195 1.76 11.03 -9.05
N ARG A 196 2.00 11.63 -10.22
CA ARG A 196 1.47 11.15 -11.49
C ARG A 196 2.32 10.00 -12.02
N VAL A 197 1.71 9.13 -12.81
CA VAL A 197 2.41 8.14 -13.63
C VAL A 197 3.30 8.84 -14.65
N LEU A 198 4.31 8.14 -15.16
CA LEU A 198 5.18 8.66 -16.22
C LEU A 198 4.38 8.92 -17.49
N SER A 199 4.67 10.01 -18.18
CA SER A 199 4.27 10.21 -19.57
C SER A 199 5.03 9.26 -20.50
N LEU A 200 4.64 9.14 -21.75
CA LEU A 200 5.36 8.33 -22.74
C LEU A 200 6.84 8.75 -22.83
N GLN A 201 7.09 10.06 -22.92
CA GLN A 201 8.45 10.57 -23.00
C GLN A 201 9.24 10.23 -21.73
N GLU A 202 8.69 10.47 -20.55
CA GLU A 202 9.34 10.16 -19.25
C GLU A 202 9.55 8.65 -19.08
N CYS A 203 8.67 7.80 -19.61
CA CYS A 203 8.83 6.35 -19.60
C CYS A 203 10.03 5.93 -20.45
N CYS A 204 10.17 6.49 -21.66
CA CYS A 204 11.32 6.23 -22.53
C CYS A 204 12.63 6.71 -21.88
N GLU A 205 12.62 7.91 -21.29
CA GLU A 205 13.79 8.47 -20.57
C GLU A 205 14.13 7.62 -19.33
N TYR A 206 13.12 7.14 -18.59
CA TYR A 206 13.28 6.27 -17.45
C TYR A 206 14.00 4.96 -17.80
N VAL A 207 13.50 4.25 -18.83
CA VAL A 207 14.13 3.00 -19.29
C VAL A 207 15.55 3.25 -19.76
N SER A 208 15.76 4.29 -20.58
CA SER A 208 17.08 4.65 -21.11
C SER A 208 18.06 5.00 -19.99
N ASN A 209 17.62 5.76 -18.99
CA ASN A 209 18.47 6.13 -17.83
C ASN A 209 18.89 4.89 -17.05
N ARG A 210 17.95 3.96 -16.77
CA ARG A 210 18.27 2.71 -16.05
C ARG A 210 19.25 1.84 -16.78
N LEU A 211 19.10 1.68 -18.10
CA LEU A 211 20.05 0.95 -18.95
C LEU A 211 21.43 1.60 -18.94
N LYS A 212 21.47 2.93 -19.05
CA LYS A 212 22.73 3.69 -19.01
C LYS A 212 23.46 3.52 -17.69
N VAL A 213 22.75 3.62 -16.57
CA VAL A 213 23.30 3.38 -15.20
C VAL A 213 23.80 1.94 -15.09
N ALA A 214 23.11 0.98 -15.70
CA ALA A 214 23.53 -0.41 -15.74
C ALA A 214 24.70 -0.69 -16.69
N GLY A 215 25.24 0.32 -17.40
CA GLY A 215 26.41 0.19 -18.24
C GLY A 215 26.13 -0.11 -19.70
N ALA A 216 24.88 0.02 -20.17
CA ALA A 216 24.57 -0.16 -21.58
C ALA A 216 25.31 0.87 -22.46
N ASP A 217 26.04 0.39 -23.45
CA ASP A 217 26.78 1.17 -24.44
C ASP A 217 26.04 1.30 -25.79
N ARG A 218 24.94 0.59 -25.93
CA ARG A 218 24.11 0.54 -27.16
C ARG A 218 22.61 0.62 -26.80
N THR A 219 21.81 0.88 -27.83
CA THR A 219 20.35 0.80 -27.74
C THR A 219 19.92 -0.66 -27.63
N ILE A 220 19.25 -1.04 -26.55
CA ILE A 220 18.75 -2.40 -26.32
C ILE A 220 17.26 -2.49 -26.67
N PHE A 221 16.46 -1.46 -26.37
CA PHE A 221 15.05 -1.41 -26.71
C PHE A 221 14.83 -0.53 -27.92
N THR A 222 14.06 -1.01 -28.90
CA THR A 222 13.68 -0.19 -30.06
C THR A 222 12.69 0.91 -29.63
N PRO A 223 12.58 2.04 -30.36
CA PRO A 223 11.59 3.08 -30.01
C PRO A 223 10.15 2.55 -29.95
N SER A 224 9.76 1.66 -30.86
CA SER A 224 8.43 1.06 -30.88
C SER A 224 8.19 0.10 -29.71
N SER A 225 9.24 -0.60 -29.23
CA SER A 225 9.10 -1.43 -28.02
C SER A 225 8.93 -0.59 -26.77
N LEU A 226 9.57 0.57 -26.67
CA LEU A 226 9.36 1.52 -25.56
C LEU A 226 7.93 2.09 -25.54
N GLU A 227 7.35 2.39 -26.72
CA GLU A 227 5.95 2.78 -26.84
C GLU A 227 5.02 1.64 -26.36
N SER A 228 5.36 0.40 -26.67
CA SER A 228 4.62 -0.78 -26.20
C SER A 228 4.76 -0.97 -24.71
N VAL A 229 5.95 -0.81 -24.12
CA VAL A 229 6.16 -0.81 -22.66
C VAL A 229 5.26 0.22 -21.99
N TYR A 230 5.20 1.45 -22.54
CA TYR A 230 4.30 2.48 -22.02
C TYR A 230 2.82 2.09 -22.14
N SER A 231 2.41 1.53 -23.27
CA SER A 231 1.02 1.13 -23.52
C SER A 231 0.53 0.07 -22.52
N TYR A 232 1.37 -0.92 -22.19
CA TYR A 232 1.06 -1.97 -21.24
C TYR A 232 1.22 -1.52 -19.80
N SER A 233 2.28 -0.76 -19.48
CA SER A 233 2.54 -0.31 -18.10
C SER A 233 1.67 0.85 -17.62
N GLY A 234 1.07 1.60 -18.56
CA GLY A 234 0.39 2.86 -18.24
C GLY A 234 1.29 3.92 -17.63
N GLY A 235 2.60 3.80 -17.82
CA GLY A 235 3.59 4.68 -17.23
C GLY A 235 3.83 4.44 -15.73
N ILE A 236 3.41 3.30 -15.17
CA ILE A 236 3.68 2.94 -13.77
C ILE A 236 5.08 2.33 -13.67
N PRO A 237 6.05 2.98 -12.99
CA PRO A 237 7.45 2.57 -12.95
C PRO A 237 7.67 1.11 -12.56
N ARG A 238 6.91 0.60 -11.58
CA ARG A 238 7.00 -0.80 -11.15
C ARG A 238 6.64 -1.76 -12.28
N VAL A 239 5.59 -1.47 -13.03
CA VAL A 239 5.15 -2.29 -14.16
C VAL A 239 6.15 -2.18 -15.33
N VAL A 240 6.69 -0.97 -15.59
CA VAL A 240 7.78 -0.76 -16.54
C VAL A 240 8.97 -1.66 -16.22
N ASN A 241 9.39 -1.70 -14.94
CA ASN A 241 10.51 -2.55 -14.52
C ASN A 241 10.22 -4.03 -14.77
N VAL A 242 9.05 -4.52 -14.38
CA VAL A 242 8.66 -5.93 -14.56
C VAL A 242 8.65 -6.30 -16.05
N LEU A 243 8.07 -5.46 -16.90
CA LEU A 243 8.05 -5.70 -18.36
C LEU A 243 9.45 -5.70 -18.96
N CYS A 244 10.28 -4.71 -18.62
CA CYS A 244 11.61 -4.58 -19.18
C CYS A 244 12.57 -5.68 -18.72
N ASP A 245 12.49 -6.11 -17.44
CA ASP A 245 13.33 -7.18 -16.92
C ASP A 245 13.01 -8.52 -17.59
N ASN A 246 11.73 -8.87 -17.69
CA ASN A 246 11.29 -10.08 -18.39
C ASN A 246 11.58 -10.01 -19.88
N ALA A 247 11.49 -8.83 -20.52
CA ALA A 247 11.84 -8.67 -21.92
C ALA A 247 13.33 -8.91 -22.18
N LEU A 248 14.22 -8.46 -21.27
CA LEU A 248 15.65 -8.79 -21.36
C LEU A 248 15.89 -10.28 -21.22
N LEU A 249 15.19 -10.96 -20.31
CA LEU A 249 15.31 -12.41 -20.12
C LEU A 249 14.82 -13.18 -21.38
N THR A 250 13.66 -12.82 -21.91
CA THR A 250 13.11 -13.42 -23.14
C THR A 250 14.01 -13.15 -24.35
N GLY A 251 14.49 -11.91 -24.51
CA GLY A 251 15.43 -11.56 -25.59
C GLY A 251 16.73 -12.37 -25.53
N TYR A 252 17.26 -12.56 -24.33
CA TYR A 252 18.42 -13.45 -24.11
C TYR A 252 18.11 -14.89 -24.50
N ALA A 253 16.99 -15.44 -24.08
CA ALA A 253 16.59 -16.81 -24.39
C ALA A 253 16.42 -17.04 -25.93
N LEU A 254 15.96 -16.01 -26.62
CA LEU A 254 15.80 -16.02 -28.09
C LEU A 254 17.10 -15.65 -28.85
N GLY A 255 18.19 -15.33 -28.16
CA GLY A 255 19.45 -14.89 -28.78
C GLY A 255 19.35 -13.53 -29.47
N LYS A 256 18.37 -12.71 -29.13
CA LYS A 256 18.15 -11.36 -29.69
C LYS A 256 19.10 -10.35 -29.07
N THR A 257 19.62 -9.44 -29.86
CA THR A 257 20.49 -8.34 -29.39
C THR A 257 19.71 -7.05 -29.12
N GLU A 258 18.48 -6.97 -29.62
CA GLU A 258 17.54 -5.86 -29.42
C GLU A 258 16.17 -6.40 -29.01
N ILE A 259 15.48 -5.65 -28.16
CA ILE A 259 14.12 -5.93 -27.71
C ILE A 259 13.15 -5.18 -28.62
N ASP A 260 12.37 -5.93 -29.37
CA ASP A 260 11.36 -5.42 -30.29
C ASP A 260 9.94 -5.46 -29.66
N THR A 261 8.96 -4.97 -30.38
CA THR A 261 7.55 -4.91 -29.94
C THR A 261 6.96 -6.30 -29.70
N GLU A 262 7.42 -7.32 -30.44
CA GLU A 262 6.89 -8.67 -30.35
C GLU A 262 7.27 -9.33 -29.02
N ILE A 263 8.52 -9.15 -28.56
CA ILE A 263 8.98 -9.60 -27.25
C ILE A 263 8.17 -8.92 -26.14
N ILE A 264 7.92 -7.61 -26.23
CA ILE A 264 7.12 -6.90 -25.22
C ILE A 264 5.68 -7.43 -25.18
N ARG A 265 5.09 -7.74 -26.34
CA ARG A 265 3.74 -8.30 -26.42
C ARG A 265 3.67 -9.69 -25.79
N GLU A 266 4.61 -10.58 -26.14
CA GLU A 266 4.72 -11.93 -25.57
C GLU A 266 4.86 -11.88 -24.04
N VAL A 267 5.77 -11.06 -23.53
CA VAL A 267 5.97 -10.86 -22.09
C VAL A 267 4.72 -10.31 -21.42
N ALA A 268 4.02 -9.36 -22.04
CA ALA A 268 2.78 -8.81 -21.48
C ALA A 268 1.65 -9.86 -21.42
N GLU A 269 1.54 -10.72 -22.43
CA GLU A 269 0.59 -11.83 -22.47
C GLU A 269 0.91 -12.86 -21.36
N ASP A 270 2.17 -13.25 -21.21
CA ASP A 270 2.62 -14.19 -20.16
C ASP A 270 2.34 -13.66 -18.74
N LEU A 271 2.54 -12.37 -18.54
CA LEU A 271 2.27 -11.69 -17.27
C LEU A 271 0.79 -11.31 -17.08
N ASN A 272 -0.09 -11.63 -18.02
CA ASN A 272 -1.50 -11.23 -18.04
C ASN A 272 -1.70 -9.71 -17.89
N ILE A 273 -0.80 -8.91 -18.47
CA ILE A 273 -0.89 -7.46 -18.47
C ILE A 273 -1.64 -7.01 -19.73
N THR A 274 -2.81 -6.40 -19.56
CA THR A 274 -3.61 -5.84 -20.66
C THR A 274 -3.23 -4.40 -20.92
N THR A 275 -3.37 -3.97 -22.18
CA THR A 275 -3.15 -2.56 -22.53
C THR A 275 -4.14 -1.63 -21.80
N ASN A 276 -3.74 -0.41 -21.51
CA ASN A 276 -4.61 0.60 -20.90
C ASN A 276 -5.90 0.86 -21.72
N VAL A 277 -5.87 0.68 -23.02
CA VAL A 277 -7.03 0.82 -23.89
C VAL A 277 -8.02 -0.32 -23.65
N GLU A 278 -7.54 -1.54 -23.51
CA GLU A 278 -8.36 -2.72 -23.23
C GLU A 278 -8.90 -2.69 -21.79
N ALA A 279 -8.06 -2.33 -20.82
CA ALA A 279 -8.47 -2.17 -19.43
C ALA A 279 -9.58 -1.12 -19.25
N ARG A 280 -9.58 -0.03 -20.03
CA ARG A 280 -10.68 0.95 -20.04
C ARG A 280 -11.97 0.41 -20.67
N ARG A 281 -11.88 -0.47 -21.66
CA ARG A 281 -13.05 -1.12 -22.28
C ARG A 281 -13.70 -2.16 -21.37
N LEU A 282 -12.91 -2.81 -20.51
CA LEU A 282 -13.36 -3.85 -19.58
C LEU A 282 -13.95 -3.30 -18.26
N ARG A 283 -13.73 -2.01 -17.95
CA ARG A 283 -14.36 -1.39 -16.77
C ARG A 283 -15.84 -1.13 -17.08
N PRO A 284 -16.80 -1.74 -16.33
CA PRO A 284 -18.20 -1.35 -16.46
C PRO A 284 -18.32 0.14 -16.15
N ILE A 285 -19.09 0.86 -16.97
CA ILE A 285 -19.39 2.29 -16.79
C ILE A 285 -20.08 2.42 -15.41
N ARG A 286 -19.33 2.71 -14.36
CA ARG A 286 -19.90 3.23 -13.13
C ARG A 286 -20.43 4.61 -13.48
N GLN A 287 -21.77 4.69 -13.60
CA GLN A 287 -22.46 5.97 -13.76
C GLN A 287 -21.97 6.92 -12.66
N VAL A 288 -21.21 7.90 -13.07
CA VAL A 288 -20.92 9.08 -12.25
C VAL A 288 -22.24 9.86 -12.20
N ILE A 289 -22.95 9.70 -11.10
CA ILE A 289 -24.09 10.55 -10.79
C ILE A 289 -23.51 11.94 -10.54
N HIS A 290 -23.50 12.75 -11.56
CA HIS A 290 -23.28 14.19 -11.43
C HIS A 290 -24.52 14.77 -10.77
N SER A 291 -24.41 15.22 -9.54
CA SER A 291 -25.36 16.16 -8.95
C SER A 291 -25.17 17.50 -9.66
N PRO A 292 -26.17 18.04 -10.29
CA PRO A 292 -26.08 19.39 -10.85
C PRO A 292 -26.25 20.41 -9.72
N ASN A 293 -25.16 21.06 -9.32
CA ASN A 293 -25.25 22.34 -8.65
C ASN A 293 -25.63 23.40 -9.72
N ASN A 294 -26.89 23.80 -9.73
CA ASN A 294 -27.32 24.98 -10.46
C ASN A 294 -27.79 26.01 -9.45
N VAL A 295 -27.00 27.04 -9.27
CA VAL A 295 -27.39 28.27 -8.60
C VAL A 295 -28.08 29.15 -9.65
N GLY A 296 -29.36 29.33 -9.50
CA GLY A 296 -30.14 30.25 -10.32
C GLY A 296 -31.19 30.93 -9.47
N ASN A 297 -30.97 32.21 -9.14
CA ASN A 297 -31.98 33.10 -8.60
C ASN A 297 -33.17 33.25 -9.56
N GLY A 298 -34.38 32.95 -9.11
CA GLY A 298 -35.61 33.21 -9.85
C GLY A 298 -36.78 33.20 -8.90
N LEU A 299 -37.36 34.39 -8.70
CA LEU A 299 -38.60 34.65 -8.00
C LEU A 299 -39.75 33.72 -8.46
N ILE A 300 -40.43 33.11 -7.50
CA ILE A 300 -41.65 32.33 -7.78
C ILE A 300 -42.82 32.96 -7.05
N GLN A 301 -43.84 33.34 -7.82
CA GLN A 301 -45.19 33.62 -7.35
C GLN A 301 -46.00 32.31 -7.21
N PRO A 302 -47.00 32.25 -6.32
CA PRO A 302 -47.77 31.04 -6.08
C PRO A 302 -48.92 30.89 -7.07
N PHE A 303 -49.12 29.69 -7.60
CA PHE A 303 -50.31 29.34 -8.38
C PHE A 303 -51.22 28.43 -7.54
N SER A 304 -52.43 28.92 -7.32
CA SER A 304 -53.55 28.19 -6.71
C SER A 304 -54.43 27.59 -7.81
N GLY A 305 -54.80 26.33 -7.66
CA GLY A 305 -55.87 25.69 -8.49
C GLY A 305 -56.13 24.24 -8.05
N PRO A 306 -57.31 23.72 -8.22
CA PRO A 306 -57.90 22.79 -7.26
C PRO A 306 -57.68 21.31 -7.53
N ALA A 307 -57.89 20.51 -6.45
CA ALA A 307 -57.86 19.08 -6.42
C ALA A 307 -59.09 18.46 -7.11
N GLU A 308 -58.86 17.50 -8.00
CA GLU A 308 -59.85 16.48 -8.33
C GLU A 308 -59.22 15.08 -8.41
N GLY A 309 -59.93 14.17 -7.80
CA GLY A 309 -59.62 12.85 -7.36
C GLY A 309 -59.28 11.82 -8.43
N LEU A 310 -58.54 10.82 -7.98
CA LEU A 310 -58.61 9.44 -8.47
C LEU A 310 -58.33 8.49 -7.31
N SER A 311 -59.42 7.91 -6.85
CA SER A 311 -59.50 6.72 -6.00
C SER A 311 -58.98 5.48 -6.72
N GLY A 312 -58.20 4.66 -6.03
CA GLY A 312 -58.01 3.28 -6.40
C GLY A 312 -56.56 2.77 -6.45
N ILE A 313 -55.91 2.61 -5.30
CA ILE A 313 -54.81 1.69 -5.20
C ILE A 313 -55.02 0.87 -3.90
N THR A 314 -55.39 -0.38 -4.12
CA THR A 314 -55.60 -1.43 -3.11
C THR A 314 -54.28 -1.70 -2.40
N ARG A 315 -54.30 -1.52 -1.10
CA ARG A 315 -53.20 -1.85 -0.20
C ARG A 315 -53.11 -3.36 -0.08
N LEU A 316 -52.05 -3.96 -0.65
CA LEU A 316 -51.68 -5.36 -0.41
C LEU A 316 -50.91 -5.44 0.90
N GLU A 317 -51.52 -6.06 1.89
CA GLU A 317 -50.85 -6.43 3.14
C GLU A 317 -49.85 -7.56 2.89
N PRO A 318 -48.60 -7.52 3.44
CA PRO A 318 -47.69 -8.63 3.34
C PRO A 318 -48.10 -9.80 4.25
N LYS A 319 -48.27 -10.98 3.65
CA LYS A 319 -48.49 -12.24 4.40
C LYS A 319 -47.27 -12.56 5.27
N PRO A 320 -47.44 -13.01 6.51
CA PRO A 320 -46.32 -13.40 7.38
C PRO A 320 -45.65 -14.67 6.82
N ILE A 321 -44.34 -14.58 6.59
CA ILE A 321 -43.50 -15.73 6.24
C ILE A 321 -43.24 -16.49 7.53
N THR A 322 -43.82 -17.68 7.65
CA THR A 322 -43.57 -18.64 8.71
C THR A 322 -42.18 -19.24 8.51
N LEU A 323 -41.20 -18.77 9.28
CA LEU A 323 -39.89 -19.40 9.36
C LEU A 323 -40.02 -20.74 10.12
N LYS A 324 -39.69 -21.86 9.45
CA LYS A 324 -39.51 -23.15 10.10
C LYS A 324 -38.35 -23.05 11.10
N PRO A 325 -38.44 -23.64 12.30
CA PRO A 325 -37.36 -23.60 13.29
C PRO A 325 -36.13 -24.37 12.77
N ILE A 326 -34.98 -23.69 12.76
CA ILE A 326 -33.65 -24.28 12.53
C ILE A 326 -33.35 -25.18 13.74
N PRO A 327 -32.94 -26.44 13.60
CA PRO A 327 -32.57 -27.29 14.71
C PRO A 327 -31.32 -26.70 15.41
N LYS A 328 -31.50 -26.32 16.67
CA LYS A 328 -30.41 -25.97 17.59
C LYS A 328 -29.75 -27.27 18.06
N THR A 329 -28.63 -27.62 17.45
CA THR A 329 -27.54 -28.36 18.14
C THR A 329 -26.29 -28.21 17.27
N ILE A 330 -25.55 -27.14 17.52
CA ILE A 330 -24.15 -27.04 17.11
C ILE A 330 -23.39 -27.80 18.20
N PRO A 331 -22.62 -28.83 17.88
CA PRO A 331 -21.75 -29.47 18.86
C PRO A 331 -20.73 -28.44 19.34
N PRO A 332 -20.22 -28.53 20.58
CA PRO A 332 -19.25 -27.59 21.11
C PRO A 332 -18.04 -27.54 20.16
N ALA A 333 -17.72 -26.35 19.70
CA ALA A 333 -16.58 -26.15 18.82
C ALA A 333 -15.30 -26.55 19.57
N THR A 334 -14.69 -27.66 19.18
CA THR A 334 -13.37 -28.06 19.62
C THR A 334 -12.35 -27.14 18.97
N PHE A 335 -11.55 -26.43 19.78
CA PHE A 335 -10.50 -25.54 19.30
C PHE A 335 -9.17 -26.27 19.24
N VAL A 336 -8.35 -25.87 18.27
CA VAL A 336 -7.01 -26.41 18.06
C VAL A 336 -6.06 -25.96 19.18
N PRO A 337 -5.26 -26.85 19.78
CA PRO A 337 -4.26 -26.49 20.77
C PRO A 337 -3.21 -25.54 20.20
N ARG A 338 -2.73 -24.61 21.01
CA ARG A 338 -1.68 -23.65 20.60
C ARG A 338 -0.41 -24.34 20.13
N SER A 339 -0.09 -25.48 20.72
CA SER A 339 1.06 -26.31 20.30
C SER A 339 1.00 -26.76 18.84
N PHE A 340 -0.18 -26.99 18.29
CA PHE A 340 -0.35 -27.31 16.88
C PHE A 340 -0.05 -26.11 15.97
N LEU A 341 -0.50 -24.92 16.32
CA LEU A 341 -0.19 -23.71 15.56
C LEU A 341 1.29 -23.36 15.62
N ASP A 342 1.94 -23.61 16.76
CA ASP A 342 3.40 -23.42 16.91
C ASP A 342 4.16 -24.44 16.04
N ALA A 343 3.70 -25.69 15.98
CA ALA A 343 4.29 -26.71 15.11
C ALA A 343 4.08 -26.39 13.62
N LEU A 344 2.91 -25.87 13.25
CA LEU A 344 2.62 -25.40 11.90
C LEU A 344 3.56 -24.26 11.48
N VAL A 345 3.77 -23.28 12.36
CA VAL A 345 4.73 -22.18 12.12
C VAL A 345 6.15 -22.72 11.99
N GLY A 346 6.54 -23.69 12.84
CA GLY A 346 7.87 -24.32 12.78
C GLY A 346 8.10 -25.08 11.46
N ALA A 347 7.15 -25.91 11.04
CA ALA A 347 7.21 -26.62 9.77
C ALA A 347 7.28 -25.69 8.56
N LEU A 348 6.48 -24.62 8.59
CA LEU A 348 6.47 -23.61 7.53
C LEU A 348 7.76 -22.77 7.52
N THR A 349 8.37 -22.49 8.68
CA THR A 349 9.63 -21.78 8.77
C THR A 349 10.76 -22.55 8.07
N ASN A 350 10.75 -23.87 8.14
CA ASN A 350 11.70 -24.70 7.41
C ASN A 350 11.50 -24.65 5.88
N ALA A 351 10.28 -24.36 5.42
CA ALA A 351 9.95 -24.32 4.00
C ALA A 351 10.09 -22.93 3.36
N MET A 352 9.85 -21.84 4.11
CA MET A 352 9.82 -20.48 3.55
C MET A 352 10.52 -19.42 4.43
N GLY A 353 11.22 -19.83 5.48
CA GLY A 353 12.00 -18.93 6.33
C GLY A 353 11.15 -18.10 7.32
N PRO A 354 11.70 -16.94 7.79
CA PRO A 354 11.10 -16.17 8.90
C PRO A 354 9.73 -15.57 8.62
N MET A 355 9.28 -15.55 7.36
CA MET A 355 7.95 -15.06 6.96
C MET A 355 6.80 -16.01 7.38
N ALA A 356 7.10 -17.26 7.71
CA ALA A 356 6.14 -18.30 8.07
C ALA A 356 5.12 -17.85 9.12
N LYS A 357 5.58 -17.19 10.19
CA LYS A 357 4.71 -16.70 11.27
C LYS A 357 3.69 -15.65 10.78
N ILE A 358 4.07 -14.83 9.84
CA ILE A 358 3.21 -13.80 9.25
C ILE A 358 2.17 -14.48 8.36
N VAL A 359 2.59 -15.40 7.50
CA VAL A 359 1.72 -16.13 6.58
C VAL A 359 0.65 -16.92 7.35
N VAL A 360 1.01 -17.68 8.38
CA VAL A 360 0.03 -18.43 9.18
C VAL A 360 -0.98 -17.49 9.84
N ARG A 361 -0.52 -16.39 10.43
CA ARG A 361 -1.40 -15.40 11.05
C ARG A 361 -2.38 -14.77 10.04
N ASP A 362 -1.89 -14.41 8.85
CA ASP A 362 -2.71 -13.76 7.83
C ASP A 362 -3.72 -14.74 7.22
N GLN A 363 -3.34 -16.01 7.04
CA GLN A 363 -4.27 -17.06 6.60
C GLN A 363 -5.35 -17.38 7.66
N ILE A 364 -5.01 -17.38 8.95
CA ILE A 364 -6.00 -17.52 10.04
C ILE A 364 -7.01 -16.36 9.99
N ARG A 365 -6.54 -15.12 9.79
CA ARG A 365 -7.41 -13.94 9.67
C ARG A 365 -8.28 -13.99 8.41
N SER A 366 -7.76 -14.44 7.29
CA SER A 366 -8.53 -14.57 6.05
C SER A 366 -9.69 -15.56 6.17
N LEU A 367 -9.55 -16.56 7.07
CA LEU A 367 -10.61 -17.51 7.42
C LEU A 367 -11.61 -16.95 8.45
N GLY A 368 -11.44 -15.69 8.88
CA GLY A 368 -12.32 -15.03 9.86
C GLY A 368 -12.10 -15.49 11.30
N GLU A 369 -10.94 -16.07 11.62
CA GLU A 369 -10.65 -16.67 12.93
C GLU A 369 -9.50 -15.98 13.65
N SER A 370 -9.32 -16.31 14.95
CA SER A 370 -8.20 -15.87 15.75
C SER A 370 -7.27 -17.03 16.13
N SER A 371 -5.98 -16.73 16.29
CA SER A 371 -4.98 -17.74 16.72
C SER A 371 -5.23 -18.30 18.13
N GLU A 372 -6.05 -17.63 18.95
CA GLU A 372 -6.38 -18.08 20.31
C GLU A 372 -7.53 -19.07 20.34
N ARG A 373 -8.42 -19.04 19.32
CA ARG A 373 -9.63 -19.87 19.23
C ARG A 373 -9.86 -20.32 17.80
N PHE A 374 -8.89 -21.08 17.25
CA PHE A 374 -9.01 -21.58 15.89
C PHE A 374 -9.84 -22.89 15.86
N PRO A 375 -10.96 -22.95 15.09
CA PRO A 375 -11.82 -24.12 15.08
C PRO A 375 -11.15 -25.31 14.40
N HIS A 376 -11.29 -26.51 14.99
CA HIS A 376 -10.78 -27.76 14.42
C HIS A 376 -11.28 -28.04 13.02
N ALA A 377 -12.53 -27.68 12.75
CA ALA A 377 -13.18 -27.88 11.43
C ALA A 377 -12.54 -27.07 10.28
N LYS A 378 -11.71 -26.07 10.57
CA LYS A 378 -11.05 -25.24 9.56
C LYS A 378 -9.55 -25.54 9.38
N VAL A 379 -9.03 -26.58 10.05
CA VAL A 379 -7.61 -26.95 9.98
C VAL A 379 -7.18 -27.29 8.56
N ASP A 380 -7.96 -28.11 7.85
CA ASP A 380 -7.65 -28.50 6.48
C ASP A 380 -7.63 -27.30 5.52
N MET A 381 -8.54 -26.35 5.70
CA MET A 381 -8.57 -25.11 4.92
C MET A 381 -7.34 -24.24 5.20
N LEU A 382 -6.90 -24.16 6.46
CA LEU A 382 -5.70 -23.45 6.83
C LEU A 382 -4.46 -24.08 6.21
N LEU A 383 -4.32 -25.42 6.30
CA LEU A 383 -3.19 -26.15 5.73
C LEU A 383 -3.12 -26.00 4.21
N ASP A 384 -4.26 -26.07 3.53
CA ASP A 384 -4.33 -25.86 2.08
C ASP A 384 -3.94 -24.43 1.68
N SER A 385 -4.44 -23.43 2.40
CA SER A 385 -4.10 -22.02 2.13
C SER A 385 -2.62 -21.75 2.35
N VAL A 386 -2.08 -22.20 3.49
CA VAL A 386 -0.66 -22.02 3.84
C VAL A 386 0.26 -22.79 2.88
N SER A 387 -0.13 -23.99 2.45
CA SER A 387 0.69 -24.79 1.53
C SER A 387 0.82 -24.16 0.13
N ARG A 388 -0.15 -23.36 -0.31
CA ARG A 388 -0.10 -22.64 -1.59
C ARG A 388 0.94 -21.50 -1.60
N GLU A 389 1.28 -20.98 -0.43
CA GLU A 389 2.29 -19.94 -0.28
C GLU A 389 3.74 -20.46 -0.39
N ILE A 390 3.93 -21.79 -0.36
CA ILE A 390 5.25 -22.41 -0.55
C ILE A 390 5.51 -22.54 -2.05
N LEU A 391 6.47 -21.78 -2.57
CA LEU A 391 6.79 -21.73 -4.00
C LEU A 391 7.47 -22.99 -4.52
N ASP A 392 8.33 -23.63 -3.69
CA ASP A 392 9.03 -24.85 -4.06
C ASP A 392 8.13 -26.09 -3.87
N GLU A 393 7.92 -26.85 -4.96
CA GLU A 393 7.05 -28.03 -4.96
C GLU A 393 7.59 -29.16 -4.05
N GLY A 394 8.90 -29.34 -3.97
CA GLY A 394 9.52 -30.35 -3.09
C GLY A 394 9.35 -30.01 -1.62
N MET A 395 9.53 -28.75 -1.25
CA MET A 395 9.30 -28.26 0.11
C MET A 395 7.81 -28.29 0.46
N ARG A 396 6.92 -27.97 -0.47
CA ARG A 396 5.46 -28.06 -0.31
C ARG A 396 5.02 -29.49 -0.02
N ALA A 397 5.55 -30.46 -0.75
CA ALA A 397 5.25 -31.87 -0.53
C ALA A 397 5.68 -32.36 0.87
N ARG A 398 6.91 -32.01 1.29
CA ARG A 398 7.45 -32.34 2.62
C ARG A 398 6.64 -31.68 3.74
N PHE A 399 6.28 -30.42 3.56
CA PHE A 399 5.44 -29.69 4.52
C PHE A 399 4.08 -30.37 4.68
N ARG A 400 3.42 -30.75 3.58
CA ARG A 400 2.12 -31.45 3.62
C ARG A 400 2.23 -32.81 4.33
N GLU A 401 3.25 -33.58 4.03
CA GLU A 401 3.48 -34.89 4.67
C GLU A 401 3.69 -34.75 6.19
N GLN A 402 4.54 -33.79 6.61
CA GLN A 402 4.81 -33.52 8.02
C GLN A 402 3.54 -33.06 8.77
N MET A 403 2.75 -32.20 8.17
CA MET A 403 1.53 -31.70 8.80
C MET A 403 0.39 -32.70 8.81
N PHE A 404 0.32 -33.60 7.83
CA PHE A 404 -0.69 -34.67 7.77
C PHE A 404 -0.55 -35.65 8.95
N GLU A 405 0.65 -35.97 9.35
CA GLU A 405 0.92 -36.77 10.56
C GLU A 405 0.42 -36.07 11.84
N GLN A 406 0.62 -34.76 11.93
CA GLN A 406 0.19 -33.96 13.09
C GLN A 406 -1.34 -33.82 13.17
N VAL A 407 -2.03 -33.67 12.03
CA VAL A 407 -3.49 -33.63 11.98
C VAL A 407 -4.08 -34.97 12.40
N ARG A 408 -3.50 -36.10 11.98
CA ARG A 408 -3.94 -37.42 12.43
C ARG A 408 -3.84 -37.60 13.94
N THR A 409 -2.79 -37.08 14.55
CA THR A 409 -2.60 -37.12 16.02
C THR A 409 -3.65 -36.25 16.74
N LEU A 410 -4.01 -35.11 16.13
CA LEU A 410 -5.06 -34.21 16.63
C LEU A 410 -6.48 -34.80 16.54
N GLN A 411 -6.74 -35.62 15.53
CA GLN A 411 -8.05 -36.30 15.36
C GLN A 411 -8.21 -37.54 16.22
N ALA A 412 -7.10 -38.06 16.77
CA ALA A 412 -7.08 -39.25 17.65
C ALA A 412 -7.10 -38.89 19.15
N SER A 413 -6.96 -37.63 19.50
CA SER A 413 -7.03 -37.08 20.88
C SER A 413 -8.35 -36.34 21.12
#